data_7c2c0f2994918cfb52c0dedf2c42a9eb
#
_entry.id   7c2c0f2994918cfb52c0dedf2c42a9eb
#
_cell.length_a   1.000
_cell.length_b   1.000
_cell.length_c   1.000
_cell.angle_alpha   90.00
_cell.angle_beta   90.00
_cell.angle_gamma   90.00
#
_symmetry.space_group_name_H-M   'P 1'
#
loop_
_entity.id
_entity.type
_entity.pdbx_description
1 polymer ?
#
loop_
_entity_poly.entity_id
_entity_poly.type
_entity_poly.pdbx_seq_one_letter_code
_entity_poly.pdbx_strand_id
1 'polypeptide(L)'
;MTAAATITVRPADPRSEEARALLGQSHALLSSLYPPEHNHYLSVDELAQPHIDFWIAEGHGQPLGCVALARLDGYGEIKSMFVDPAARGKGVGTALIQTLETRARSTGLPVLRLETGDNLDSAHRLYRRHGFIETGPFGDYEEGPHSVFMEKRL
;
A
#
# COMPACT_ATOMS: atom_id res chain seq x y z
N MET A 1 15.05 28.61 -8.58
CA MET A 1 14.34 27.37 -8.90
C MET A 1 14.57 26.34 -7.81
N THR A 2 13.51 25.89 -7.18
CA THR A 2 13.65 24.89 -6.11
C THR A 2 13.76 23.51 -6.72
N ALA A 3 14.78 22.75 -6.34
CA ALA A 3 14.90 21.37 -6.77
C ALA A 3 13.73 20.55 -6.21
N ALA A 4 13.19 19.62 -7.01
CA ALA A 4 12.20 18.70 -6.53
C ALA A 4 12.79 17.83 -5.41
N ALA A 5 12.00 17.54 -4.39
CA ALA A 5 12.43 16.66 -3.31
C ALA A 5 12.76 15.28 -3.87
N THR A 6 13.89 14.74 -3.50
CA THR A 6 14.21 13.33 -3.77
C THR A 6 13.37 12.47 -2.84
N ILE A 7 12.58 11.57 -3.42
CA ILE A 7 11.81 10.60 -2.67
C ILE A 7 12.70 9.43 -2.31
N THR A 8 12.83 9.15 -1.03
CA THR A 8 13.59 8.01 -0.51
C THR A 8 12.63 7.05 0.17
N VAL A 9 12.71 5.76 -0.14
CA VAL A 9 11.91 4.72 0.50
C VAL A 9 12.82 3.89 1.40
N ARG A 10 12.44 3.76 2.66
CA ARG A 10 13.21 3.00 3.64
C ARG A 10 12.35 1.97 4.36
N PRO A 11 12.91 0.81 4.74
CA PRO A 11 12.24 -0.09 5.66
C PRO A 11 11.94 0.63 6.98
N ALA A 12 10.79 0.37 7.57
CA ALA A 12 10.38 1.03 8.79
C ALA A 12 9.61 0.06 9.70
N ASP A 13 9.62 0.37 10.99
CA ASP A 13 8.80 -0.34 11.96
C ASP A 13 7.40 0.24 11.93
N PRO A 14 6.36 -0.56 11.67
CA PRO A 14 4.98 -0.06 11.70
C PRO A 14 4.55 0.50 13.07
N ARG A 15 5.27 0.16 14.13
CA ARG A 15 5.03 0.70 15.48
C ARG A 15 5.69 2.06 15.71
N SER A 16 6.53 2.54 14.79
CA SER A 16 7.18 3.85 14.94
C SER A 16 6.15 4.98 14.94
N GLU A 17 6.52 6.11 15.53
CA GLU A 17 5.64 7.29 15.59
C GLU A 17 5.24 7.77 14.18
N GLU A 18 6.20 7.82 13.27
CA GLU A 18 5.96 8.22 11.88
C GLU A 18 5.01 7.27 11.15
N ALA A 19 5.19 5.96 11.32
CA ALA A 19 4.31 4.96 10.75
C ALA A 19 2.89 5.06 11.32
N ARG A 20 2.78 5.23 12.63
CA ARG A 20 1.47 5.38 13.29
C ARG A 20 0.72 6.61 12.80
N ALA A 21 1.43 7.71 12.55
CA ALA A 21 0.81 8.92 12.01
C ALA A 21 0.25 8.70 10.61
N LEU A 22 1.02 8.06 9.71
CA LEU A 22 0.57 7.74 8.35
C LEU A 22 -0.59 6.73 8.36
N LEU A 23 -0.46 5.66 9.14
CA LEU A 23 -1.50 4.63 9.25
C LEU A 23 -2.78 5.20 9.85
N GLY A 24 -2.66 6.09 10.83
CA GLY A 24 -3.82 6.78 11.42
C GLY A 24 -4.58 7.61 10.40
N GLN A 25 -3.88 8.35 9.55
CA GLN A 25 -4.50 9.11 8.46
C GLN A 25 -5.19 8.19 7.45
N SER A 26 -4.55 7.08 7.10
CA SER A 26 -5.12 6.09 6.18
C SER A 26 -6.40 5.48 6.75
N HIS A 27 -6.36 5.03 7.99
CA HIS A 27 -7.51 4.42 8.66
C HIS A 27 -8.67 5.42 8.83
N ALA A 28 -8.37 6.68 9.15
CA ALA A 28 -9.38 7.74 9.24
C ALA A 28 -10.07 7.97 7.90
N LEU A 29 -9.31 7.98 6.80
CA LEU A 29 -9.88 8.11 5.46
C LEU A 29 -10.82 6.95 5.15
N LEU A 30 -10.36 5.72 5.36
CA LEU A 30 -11.18 4.53 5.09
C LEU A 30 -12.44 4.50 5.95
N SER A 31 -12.34 4.87 7.22
CA SER A 31 -13.48 4.93 8.12
C SER A 31 -14.49 6.01 7.74
N SER A 32 -14.03 7.07 7.06
CA SER A 32 -14.93 8.12 6.54
C SER A 32 -15.66 7.69 5.28
N LEU A 33 -15.12 6.74 4.51
CA LEU A 33 -15.67 6.32 3.22
C LEU A 33 -16.51 5.04 3.33
N TYR A 34 -16.19 4.15 4.28
CA TYR A 34 -16.76 2.83 4.34
C TYR A 34 -17.18 2.48 5.77
N PRO A 35 -18.27 1.67 5.93
CA PRO A 35 -18.60 1.12 7.25
C PRO A 35 -17.51 0.14 7.71
N PRO A 36 -17.36 -0.07 9.04
CA PRO A 36 -16.26 -0.91 9.58
C PRO A 36 -16.19 -2.32 9.00
N GLU A 37 -17.32 -2.94 8.68
CA GLU A 37 -17.38 -4.30 8.14
C GLU A 37 -16.83 -4.41 6.71
N HIS A 38 -16.63 -3.28 6.01
CA HIS A 38 -16.07 -3.23 4.67
C HIS A 38 -14.61 -2.74 4.65
N ASN A 39 -13.99 -2.53 5.81
CA ASN A 39 -12.59 -2.15 5.93
C ASN A 39 -11.75 -3.39 6.23
N HIS A 40 -10.73 -3.62 5.38
CA HIS A 40 -9.87 -4.80 5.45
C HIS A 40 -8.42 -4.45 5.78
N TYR A 41 -8.17 -3.32 6.43
CA TYR A 41 -6.81 -2.92 6.79
C TYR A 41 -6.31 -3.72 8.00
N LEU A 42 -4.99 -3.91 8.05
CA LEU A 42 -4.33 -4.56 9.17
C LEU A 42 -4.03 -3.57 10.29
N SER A 43 -4.05 -4.07 11.54
CA SER A 43 -3.59 -3.30 12.68
C SER A 43 -2.07 -3.13 12.66
N VAL A 44 -1.55 -2.22 13.48
CA VAL A 44 -0.11 -2.01 13.62
C VAL A 44 0.59 -3.30 14.05
N ASP A 45 0.01 -4.05 15.00
CA ASP A 45 0.59 -5.30 15.47
C ASP A 45 0.57 -6.40 14.39
N GLU A 46 -0.48 -6.46 13.59
CA GLU A 46 -0.54 -7.37 12.45
C GLU A 46 0.53 -7.03 11.41
N LEU A 47 0.74 -5.74 11.12
CA LEU A 47 1.77 -5.29 10.19
C LEU A 47 3.19 -5.60 10.65
N ALA A 48 3.40 -5.76 11.95
CA ALA A 48 4.72 -6.05 12.52
C ALA A 48 5.09 -7.53 12.51
N GLN A 49 4.25 -8.40 11.91
CA GLN A 49 4.54 -9.84 11.81
C GLN A 49 5.72 -10.11 10.86
N PRO A 50 6.48 -11.21 11.08
CA PRO A 50 7.71 -11.47 10.32
C PRO A 50 7.53 -11.62 8.81
N HIS A 51 6.35 -12.07 8.35
CA HIS A 51 6.06 -12.25 6.92
C HIS A 51 5.61 -10.98 6.22
N ILE A 52 5.60 -9.84 6.94
CA ILE A 52 5.18 -8.55 6.39
C ILE A 52 6.35 -7.58 6.42
N ASP A 53 6.66 -7.02 5.25
CA ASP A 53 7.62 -5.95 5.09
C ASP A 53 6.87 -4.62 5.06
N PHE A 54 7.44 -3.59 5.67
CA PHE A 54 6.82 -2.26 5.75
C PHE A 54 7.84 -1.19 5.39
N TRP A 55 7.40 -0.21 4.62
CA TRP A 55 8.26 0.90 4.16
C TRP A 55 7.57 2.24 4.36
N ILE A 56 8.40 3.25 4.59
CA ILE A 56 7.99 4.66 4.58
C ILE A 56 8.73 5.35 3.44
N ALA A 57 8.01 6.13 2.65
CA ALA A 57 8.58 7.06 1.68
C ALA A 57 8.69 8.44 2.33
N GLU A 58 9.82 9.08 2.14
CA GLU A 58 10.06 10.42 2.70
C GLU A 58 10.71 11.35 1.69
N GLY A 59 10.51 12.65 1.89
CA GLY A 59 11.13 13.71 1.12
C GLY A 59 11.30 14.94 2.01
N HIS A 60 12.45 15.63 1.90
CA HIS A 60 12.82 16.73 2.80
C HIS A 60 12.73 16.36 4.28
N GLY A 61 13.04 15.11 4.63
CA GLY A 61 12.97 14.63 6.01
C GLY A 61 11.55 14.42 6.54
N GLN A 62 10.53 14.51 5.70
CA GLN A 62 9.13 14.31 6.09
C GLN A 62 8.57 12.99 5.57
N PRO A 63 7.83 12.22 6.40
CA PRO A 63 7.15 11.03 5.91
C PRO A 63 6.00 11.43 4.98
N LEU A 64 5.97 10.87 3.78
CA LEU A 64 5.03 11.23 2.72
C LEU A 64 4.06 10.10 2.36
N GLY A 65 4.37 8.88 2.73
CA GLY A 65 3.54 7.73 2.44
C GLY A 65 4.11 6.45 2.99
N CYS A 66 3.34 5.38 2.91
CA CYS A 66 3.76 4.06 3.38
C CYS A 66 3.14 2.95 2.56
N VAL A 67 3.70 1.75 2.68
CA VAL A 67 3.15 0.54 2.09
C VAL A 67 3.67 -0.69 2.83
N ALA A 68 2.88 -1.75 2.82
CA ALA A 68 3.30 -3.05 3.33
C ALA A 68 3.16 -4.12 2.25
N LEU A 69 4.02 -5.13 2.32
CA LEU A 69 3.95 -6.34 1.51
C LEU A 69 3.82 -7.54 2.44
N ALA A 70 2.67 -8.21 2.38
CA ALA A 70 2.48 -9.48 3.06
C ALA A 70 2.96 -10.59 2.11
N ARG A 71 3.99 -11.33 2.52
CA ARG A 71 4.54 -12.46 1.76
C ARG A 71 3.76 -13.71 2.15
N LEU A 72 2.87 -14.12 1.26
CA LEU A 72 1.96 -15.23 1.49
C LEU A 72 2.33 -16.42 0.60
N ASP A 73 1.61 -17.53 0.74
CA ASP A 73 1.88 -18.71 -0.06
C ASP A 73 1.43 -18.50 -1.51
N GLY A 74 2.41 -18.41 -2.41
CA GLY A 74 2.19 -18.26 -3.84
C GLY A 74 1.90 -16.85 -4.33
N TYR A 75 1.83 -15.85 -3.44
CA TYR A 75 1.63 -14.45 -3.86
C TYR A 75 2.05 -13.47 -2.77
N GLY A 76 2.24 -12.21 -3.17
CA GLY A 76 2.41 -11.09 -2.25
C GLY A 76 1.17 -10.22 -2.25
N GLU A 77 0.72 -9.80 -1.09
CA GLU A 77 -0.41 -8.90 -0.98
C GLU A 77 0.05 -7.51 -0.56
N ILE A 78 -0.34 -6.49 -1.34
CA ILE A 78 -0.10 -5.09 -1.00
C ILE A 78 -1.11 -4.68 0.05
N LYS A 79 -0.62 -4.15 1.18
CA LYS A 79 -1.44 -3.67 2.29
C LYS A 79 -1.03 -2.25 2.65
N SER A 80 -1.96 -1.49 3.21
CA SER A 80 -1.68 -0.20 3.84
C SER A 80 -0.96 0.81 2.94
N MET A 81 -1.24 0.78 1.64
CA MET A 81 -0.75 1.79 0.71
C MET A 81 -1.43 3.12 1.01
N PHE A 82 -0.63 4.11 1.36
CA PHE A 82 -1.12 5.46 1.65
C PHE A 82 -0.11 6.49 1.21
N VAL A 83 -0.60 7.53 0.55
CA VAL A 83 0.19 8.71 0.18
C VAL A 83 -0.50 9.94 0.79
N ASP A 84 0.26 10.73 1.54
CA ASP A 84 -0.26 11.98 2.09
C ASP A 84 -0.86 12.81 0.95
N PRO A 85 -2.09 13.30 1.07
CA PRO A 85 -2.71 14.11 0.01
C PRO A 85 -1.87 15.29 -0.43
N ALA A 86 -1.12 15.92 0.48
CA ALA A 86 -0.23 17.04 0.16
C ALA A 86 0.97 16.62 -0.70
N ALA A 87 1.29 15.32 -0.75
CA ALA A 87 2.42 14.80 -1.52
C ALA A 87 1.99 14.10 -2.81
N ARG A 88 0.71 14.10 -3.15
CA ARG A 88 0.23 13.48 -4.39
C ARG A 88 0.79 14.18 -5.62
N GLY A 89 1.02 13.40 -6.69
CA GLY A 89 1.59 13.90 -7.93
C GLY A 89 3.11 14.09 -7.90
N LYS A 90 3.79 13.66 -6.84
CA LYS A 90 5.24 13.80 -6.67
C LYS A 90 6.02 12.50 -6.84
N GLY A 91 5.36 11.43 -7.25
CA GLY A 91 6.00 10.12 -7.46
C GLY A 91 6.15 9.25 -6.23
N VAL A 92 5.50 9.59 -5.12
CA VAL A 92 5.60 8.82 -3.87
C VAL A 92 5.03 7.40 -4.05
N GLY A 93 3.84 7.28 -4.60
CA GLY A 93 3.21 5.97 -4.84
C GLY A 93 4.03 5.10 -5.77
N THR A 94 4.58 5.68 -6.84
CA THR A 94 5.45 4.98 -7.78
C THR A 94 6.70 4.44 -7.06
N ALA A 95 7.35 5.26 -6.24
CA ALA A 95 8.53 4.84 -5.48
C ALA A 95 8.21 3.68 -4.52
N LEU A 96 7.06 3.74 -3.85
CA LEU A 96 6.61 2.68 -2.96
C LEU A 96 6.35 1.36 -3.72
N ILE A 97 5.63 1.42 -4.84
CA ILE A 97 5.33 0.24 -5.64
C ILE A 97 6.62 -0.38 -6.19
N GLN A 98 7.53 0.42 -6.71
CA GLN A 98 8.80 -0.09 -7.23
C GLN A 98 9.61 -0.80 -6.15
N THR A 99 9.63 -0.27 -4.95
CA THR A 99 10.34 -0.88 -3.81
C THR A 99 9.74 -2.22 -3.45
N LEU A 100 8.41 -2.31 -3.30
CA LEU A 100 7.78 -3.57 -2.94
C LEU A 100 7.88 -4.62 -4.06
N GLU A 101 7.84 -4.21 -5.33
CA GLU A 101 8.04 -5.13 -6.44
C GLU A 101 9.44 -5.73 -6.45
N THR A 102 10.45 -4.91 -6.18
CA THR A 102 11.82 -5.39 -6.04
C THR A 102 11.93 -6.43 -4.94
N ARG A 103 11.31 -6.18 -3.79
CA ARG A 103 11.28 -7.12 -2.68
C ARG A 103 10.55 -8.41 -3.05
N ALA A 104 9.40 -8.29 -3.70
CA ALA A 104 8.61 -9.44 -4.12
C ALA A 104 9.41 -10.34 -5.08
N ARG A 105 10.08 -9.75 -6.07
CA ARG A 105 10.93 -10.49 -7.00
C ARG A 105 12.10 -11.17 -6.30
N SER A 106 12.76 -10.47 -5.38
CA SER A 106 13.91 -11.01 -4.65
C SER A 106 13.52 -12.17 -3.73
N THR A 107 12.28 -12.25 -3.30
CA THR A 107 11.76 -13.34 -2.47
C THR A 107 11.02 -14.43 -3.27
N GLY A 108 11.03 -14.33 -4.60
CA GLY A 108 10.47 -15.36 -5.47
C GLY A 108 8.96 -15.37 -5.59
N LEU A 109 8.28 -14.26 -5.28
CA LEU A 109 6.83 -14.18 -5.41
C LEU A 109 6.45 -14.01 -6.88
N PRO A 110 5.55 -14.85 -7.43
CA PRO A 110 5.22 -14.80 -8.87
C PRO A 110 4.16 -13.76 -9.22
N VAL A 111 3.41 -13.27 -8.24
CA VAL A 111 2.27 -12.37 -8.48
C VAL A 111 2.04 -11.48 -7.26
N LEU A 112 1.65 -10.23 -7.52
CA LEU A 112 1.18 -9.30 -6.50
C LEU A 112 -0.34 -9.17 -6.63
N ARG A 113 -1.02 -9.12 -5.49
CA ARG A 113 -2.47 -8.93 -5.39
C ARG A 113 -2.79 -7.86 -4.38
N LEU A 114 -3.94 -7.23 -4.55
CA LEU A 114 -4.44 -6.23 -3.60
C LEU A 114 -5.96 -6.20 -3.59
N GLU A 115 -6.50 -5.72 -2.48
CA GLU A 115 -7.88 -5.29 -2.37
C GLU A 115 -7.86 -3.79 -2.12
N THR A 116 -8.70 -3.03 -2.80
CA THR A 116 -8.83 -1.59 -2.64
C THR A 116 -10.30 -1.20 -2.65
N GLY A 117 -10.62 -0.03 -2.10
CA GLY A 117 -11.98 0.46 -2.08
C GLY A 117 -12.40 1.04 -3.43
N ASP A 118 -13.68 0.93 -3.76
CA ASP A 118 -14.25 1.39 -5.03
C ASP A 118 -14.21 2.92 -5.22
N ASN A 119 -14.12 3.69 -4.12
CA ASN A 119 -14.05 5.15 -4.17
C ASN A 119 -12.61 5.70 -4.13
N LEU A 120 -11.61 4.85 -4.21
CA LEU A 120 -10.19 5.25 -4.14
C LEU A 120 -9.61 5.40 -5.56
N ASP A 121 -10.11 6.38 -6.30
CA ASP A 121 -9.78 6.57 -7.72
C ASP A 121 -8.30 6.82 -7.98
N SER A 122 -7.62 7.58 -7.10
CA SER A 122 -6.18 7.84 -7.22
C SER A 122 -5.38 6.55 -7.11
N ALA A 123 -5.78 5.67 -6.18
CA ALA A 123 -5.13 4.38 -6.00
C ALA A 123 -5.34 3.49 -7.22
N HIS A 124 -6.56 3.45 -7.76
CA HIS A 124 -6.86 2.68 -8.97
C HIS A 124 -5.99 3.13 -10.15
N ARG A 125 -5.86 4.43 -10.36
CA ARG A 125 -5.02 4.99 -11.43
C ARG A 125 -3.55 4.62 -11.24
N LEU A 126 -3.06 4.70 -10.00
CA LEU A 126 -1.69 4.32 -9.67
C LEU A 126 -1.43 2.85 -9.99
N TYR A 127 -2.30 1.96 -9.53
CA TYR A 127 -2.13 0.52 -9.75
C TYR A 127 -2.19 0.17 -11.24
N ARG A 128 -3.17 0.72 -11.98
CA ARG A 128 -3.28 0.48 -13.43
C ARG A 128 -2.06 0.97 -14.19
N ARG A 129 -1.51 2.12 -13.80
CA ARG A 129 -0.28 2.66 -14.41
C ARG A 129 0.90 1.72 -14.24
N HIS A 130 0.93 0.97 -13.14
CA HIS A 130 1.97 0.00 -12.86
C HIS A 130 1.66 -1.41 -13.35
N GLY A 131 0.63 -1.59 -14.16
CA GLY A 131 0.33 -2.87 -14.81
C GLY A 131 -0.61 -3.79 -14.06
N PHE A 132 -1.24 -3.32 -12.99
CA PHE A 132 -2.26 -4.08 -12.28
C PHE A 132 -3.56 -4.09 -13.08
N ILE A 133 -4.23 -5.25 -13.09
CA ILE A 133 -5.53 -5.45 -13.74
C ILE A 133 -6.53 -5.96 -12.72
N GLU A 134 -7.80 -5.68 -12.96
CA GLU A 134 -8.85 -6.20 -12.09
C GLU A 134 -8.93 -7.72 -12.16
N THR A 135 -9.19 -8.33 -11.00
CA THR A 135 -9.37 -9.77 -10.85
C THR A 135 -10.51 -10.04 -9.85
N GLY A 136 -10.81 -11.31 -9.60
CA GLY A 136 -11.75 -11.70 -8.57
C GLY A 136 -11.13 -11.75 -7.18
N PRO A 137 -11.93 -12.03 -6.14
CA PRO A 137 -11.44 -12.18 -4.78
C PRO A 137 -10.36 -13.26 -4.67
N PHE A 138 -9.44 -13.08 -3.76
CA PHE A 138 -8.35 -14.02 -3.48
C PHE A 138 -8.23 -14.23 -1.97
N GLY A 139 -7.50 -15.28 -1.57
CA GLY A 139 -7.31 -15.60 -0.16
C GLY A 139 -8.66 -15.81 0.53
N ASP A 140 -8.84 -15.21 1.69
CA ASP A 140 -10.07 -15.28 2.47
C ASP A 140 -11.08 -14.18 2.14
N TYR A 141 -10.80 -13.36 1.12
CA TYR A 141 -11.73 -12.30 0.71
C TYR A 141 -12.96 -12.85 0.01
N GLU A 142 -14.08 -12.18 0.25
CA GLU A 142 -15.32 -12.41 -0.49
C GLU A 142 -15.66 -11.16 -1.29
N GLU A 143 -16.46 -11.31 -2.35
CA GLU A 143 -16.98 -10.16 -3.07
C GLU A 143 -17.82 -9.30 -2.14
N GLY A 144 -17.64 -7.99 -2.23
CA GLY A 144 -18.36 -7.03 -1.42
C GLY A 144 -18.67 -5.77 -2.23
N PRO A 145 -19.64 -4.96 -1.78
CA PRO A 145 -20.11 -3.81 -2.56
C PRO A 145 -19.06 -2.72 -2.77
N HIS A 146 -18.01 -2.70 -1.94
CA HIS A 146 -16.97 -1.67 -1.98
C HIS A 146 -15.58 -2.20 -2.28
N SER A 147 -15.42 -3.49 -2.56
CA SER A 147 -14.11 -4.09 -2.79
C SER A 147 -13.79 -4.23 -4.27
N VAL A 148 -12.61 -3.78 -4.66
CA VAL A 148 -12.03 -4.00 -5.98
C VAL A 148 -10.75 -4.79 -5.79
N PHE A 149 -10.61 -5.88 -6.52
CA PHE A 149 -9.43 -6.75 -6.45
C PHE A 149 -8.59 -6.58 -7.70
N MET A 150 -7.28 -6.47 -7.53
CA MET A 150 -6.36 -6.29 -8.65
C MET A 150 -5.15 -7.20 -8.49
N GLU A 151 -4.52 -7.56 -9.61
CA GLU A 151 -3.28 -8.35 -9.58
C GLU A 151 -2.32 -7.92 -10.67
N LYS A 152 -1.03 -8.23 -10.44
CA LYS A 152 0.04 -8.05 -11.41
C LYS A 152 0.98 -9.24 -11.32
N ARG A 153 1.20 -9.92 -12.44
CA ARG A 153 2.23 -10.97 -12.53
C ARG A 153 3.60 -10.32 -12.62
N LEU A 154 4.54 -10.88 -11.90
CA LEU A 154 5.92 -10.38 -11.87
C LEU A 154 6.83 -11.12 -12.84
#